data_510dda92dd39b7ab04ac29d2b4322736
#
_entry.id   510dda92dd39b7ab04ac29d2b4322736
#
_cell.length_a   1.000
_cell.length_b   1.000
_cell.length_c   1.000
_cell.angle_alpha   90.00
_cell.angle_beta   90.00
_cell.angle_gamma   90.00
#
_symmetry.space_group_name_H-M   'P 1'
#
loop_
_entity.id
_entity.type
_entity.pdbx_description
1 polymer ?
#
loop_
_entity_poly.entity_id
_entity_poly.type
_entity_poly.pdbx_seq_one_letter_code
_entity_poly.pdbx_strand_id
1 'polypeptide(L)'
;MSSQPPIGDIQSAIRSAPGVPVIRNVNWGGLKTLYVKEVRRFFKVHLQTVWAPSITTLLFLIVFTIATGAKSPVQVGGVTVPFADFIAPGLIISQGMMGPAFANASFSLLVGKIQGTIVDYLQPPLSTAELLAALVGGAMTRAFIVGFICWCAMALYPGVHVTPSHPLAILWFGLLGAAFLSFLGVLTSIWAEKFDHAAAVTNFVIAPLSLLSGTFYSVDRLAPAFRAFSHANPFFYIISGFRYGFLGTADSPIMVGSIAILAVDIVLGVLCYQLLKRGWKLKN
;
A
#
# COMPACT_ATOMS: atom_id res chain seq x y z
N MET A 1 55.10 -32.45 0.73
CA MET A 1 54.15 -31.86 -0.26
C MET A 1 52.75 -32.10 0.23
N SER A 2 52.12 -31.13 0.90
CA SER A 2 50.73 -31.24 1.34
C SER A 2 49.83 -30.86 0.17
N SER A 3 49.14 -31.81 -0.43
CA SER A 3 48.14 -31.57 -1.46
C SER A 3 46.95 -30.82 -0.85
N GLN A 4 46.78 -29.56 -1.24
CA GLN A 4 45.56 -28.86 -0.90
C GLN A 4 44.34 -29.57 -1.54
N PRO A 5 43.26 -29.80 -0.82
CA PRO A 5 42.07 -30.43 -1.39
C PRO A 5 41.49 -29.53 -2.48
N PRO A 6 40.91 -30.13 -3.53
CA PRO A 6 40.32 -29.35 -4.64
C PRO A 6 39.19 -28.43 -4.11
N ILE A 7 39.11 -27.23 -4.67
CA ILE A 7 38.19 -26.17 -4.24
C ILE A 7 36.73 -26.63 -4.19
N GLY A 8 36.34 -27.61 -5.01
CA GLY A 8 35.02 -28.23 -4.98
C GLY A 8 34.71 -28.97 -3.68
N ASP A 9 35.69 -29.65 -3.08
CA ASP A 9 35.51 -30.37 -1.82
C ASP A 9 35.38 -29.43 -0.61
N ILE A 10 36.09 -28.30 -0.65
CA ILE A 10 35.99 -27.27 0.40
C ILE A 10 34.60 -26.63 0.38
N GLN A 11 34.04 -26.33 -0.79
CA GLN A 11 32.68 -25.77 -0.89
C GLN A 11 31.60 -26.76 -0.48
N SER A 12 31.76 -28.05 -0.76
CA SER A 12 30.83 -29.08 -0.30
C SER A 12 30.91 -29.30 1.21
N ALA A 13 32.12 -29.28 1.78
CA ALA A 13 32.34 -29.39 3.23
C ALA A 13 31.78 -28.18 4.02
N ILE A 14 31.89 -26.97 3.48
CA ILE A 14 31.31 -25.76 4.08
C ILE A 14 29.78 -25.85 4.05
N ARG A 15 29.16 -26.38 2.98
CA ARG A 15 27.71 -26.54 2.86
C ARG A 15 27.14 -27.61 3.79
N SER A 16 27.92 -28.61 4.18
CA SER A 16 27.52 -29.71 5.07
C SER A 16 27.91 -29.49 6.54
N ALA A 17 28.62 -28.39 6.87
CA ALA A 17 29.02 -28.11 8.24
C ALA A 17 27.77 -27.88 9.14
N PRO A 18 27.72 -28.47 10.35
CA PRO A 18 26.62 -28.22 11.27
C PRO A 18 26.49 -26.75 11.62
N GLY A 19 25.29 -26.20 11.47
CA GLY A 19 25.00 -24.77 11.73
C GLY A 19 25.14 -23.81 10.56
N VAL A 20 25.62 -24.25 9.39
CA VAL A 20 25.62 -23.44 8.17
C VAL A 20 24.24 -23.55 7.52
N PRO A 21 23.46 -22.46 7.39
CA PRO A 21 22.16 -22.52 6.78
C PRO A 21 22.27 -22.85 5.28
N VAL A 22 21.63 -23.94 4.85
CA VAL A 22 21.51 -24.28 3.44
C VAL A 22 20.45 -23.41 2.81
N ILE A 23 20.86 -22.36 2.10
CA ILE A 23 19.95 -21.50 1.35
C ILE A 23 19.63 -22.19 0.02
N ARG A 24 18.37 -22.62 -0.13
CA ARG A 24 17.82 -23.10 -1.40
C ARG A 24 17.50 -21.92 -2.33
N ASN A 25 16.78 -22.18 -3.44
CA ASN A 25 16.43 -21.16 -4.45
C ASN A 25 15.72 -19.93 -3.85
N VAL A 26 15.00 -20.08 -2.73
CA VAL A 26 14.32 -19.01 -2.00
C VAL A 26 14.72 -19.09 -0.51
N ASN A 27 15.17 -17.95 0.03
CA ASN A 27 15.49 -17.82 1.45
C ASN A 27 14.22 -17.47 2.27
N TRP A 28 13.34 -18.45 2.47
CA TRP A 28 12.12 -18.29 3.24
C TRP A 28 12.36 -17.80 4.67
N GLY A 29 13.44 -18.26 5.30
CA GLY A 29 13.82 -17.84 6.66
C GLY A 29 14.15 -16.35 6.73
N GLY A 30 14.99 -15.87 5.81
CA GLY A 30 15.37 -14.47 5.70
C GLY A 30 14.18 -13.58 5.33
N LEU A 31 13.37 -13.99 4.33
CA LEU A 31 12.15 -13.29 3.92
C LEU A 31 11.17 -13.13 5.09
N LYS A 32 10.88 -14.23 5.81
CA LYS A 32 9.99 -14.21 6.97
C LYS A 32 10.53 -13.29 8.07
N THR A 33 11.83 -13.34 8.35
CA THR A 33 12.47 -12.52 9.38
C THR A 33 12.35 -11.03 9.05
N LEU A 34 12.63 -10.65 7.81
CA LEU A 34 12.50 -9.27 7.36
C LEU A 34 11.03 -8.81 7.36
N TYR A 35 10.12 -9.62 6.85
CA TYR A 35 8.67 -9.34 6.89
C TYR A 35 8.19 -9.10 8.33
N VAL A 36 8.55 -9.99 9.26
CA VAL A 36 8.19 -9.85 10.68
C VAL A 36 8.83 -8.60 11.30
N LYS A 37 10.07 -8.25 10.93
CA LYS A 37 10.71 -6.98 11.34
C LYS A 37 9.88 -5.78 10.89
N GLU A 38 9.43 -5.75 9.63
CA GLU A 38 8.59 -4.68 9.09
C GLU A 38 7.22 -4.59 9.79
N VAL A 39 6.59 -5.73 10.05
CA VAL A 39 5.32 -5.79 10.79
C VAL A 39 5.51 -5.31 12.23
N ARG A 40 6.53 -5.80 12.94
CA ARG A 40 6.81 -5.37 14.31
C ARG A 40 7.16 -3.89 14.40
N ARG A 41 7.77 -3.32 13.37
CA ARG A 41 8.13 -1.90 13.33
C ARG A 41 6.90 -1.01 13.51
N PHE A 42 5.83 -1.21 12.73
CA PHE A 42 4.63 -0.38 12.86
C PHE A 42 3.82 -0.71 14.12
N PHE A 43 3.84 -1.96 14.59
CA PHE A 43 3.16 -2.32 15.85
C PHE A 43 3.80 -1.70 17.09
N LYS A 44 5.11 -1.45 17.10
CA LYS A 44 5.79 -0.77 18.23
C LYS A 44 5.22 0.63 18.49
N VAL A 45 4.69 1.29 17.45
CA VAL A 45 4.10 2.64 17.51
C VAL A 45 2.64 2.62 17.04
N HIS A 46 1.90 1.58 17.42
CA HIS A 46 0.54 1.31 16.92
C HIS A 46 -0.44 2.45 17.17
N LEU A 47 -0.28 3.25 18.22
CA LEU A 47 -1.12 4.43 18.45
C LEU A 47 -1.06 5.40 17.27
N GLN A 48 0.14 5.67 16.75
CA GLN A 48 0.35 6.58 15.63
C GLN A 48 0.08 5.90 14.27
N THR A 49 0.41 4.62 14.14
CA THR A 49 0.42 3.94 12.85
C THR A 49 -0.89 3.25 12.49
N VAL A 50 -1.70 2.92 13.49
CA VAL A 50 -2.96 2.19 13.34
C VAL A 50 -4.13 3.03 13.85
N TRP A 51 -4.11 3.46 15.11
CA TRP A 51 -5.24 4.16 15.72
C TRP A 51 -5.42 5.58 15.19
N ALA A 52 -4.35 6.36 15.02
CA ALA A 52 -4.47 7.73 14.54
C ALA A 52 -5.09 7.81 13.13
N PRO A 53 -4.64 7.04 12.11
CA PRO A 53 -5.30 7.01 10.81
C PRO A 53 -6.77 6.56 10.90
N SER A 54 -7.08 5.56 11.73
CA SER A 54 -8.45 5.05 11.88
C SER A 54 -9.39 6.09 12.48
N ILE A 55 -8.96 6.78 13.53
CA ILE A 55 -9.72 7.86 14.16
C ILE A 55 -9.91 9.03 13.17
N THR A 56 -8.84 9.44 12.48
CA THR A 56 -8.92 10.51 11.48
C THR A 56 -9.89 10.16 10.36
N THR A 57 -9.87 8.93 9.87
CA THR A 57 -10.78 8.44 8.82
C THR A 57 -12.23 8.47 9.28
N LEU A 58 -12.49 8.05 10.53
CA LEU A 58 -13.83 8.12 11.12
C LEU A 58 -14.29 9.58 11.32
N LEU A 59 -13.40 10.47 11.76
CA LEU A 59 -13.70 11.89 11.88
C LEU A 59 -14.05 12.51 10.53
N PHE A 60 -13.34 12.17 9.45
CA PHE A 60 -13.73 12.59 8.11
C PHE A 60 -15.13 12.14 7.74
N LEU A 61 -15.47 10.86 7.98
CA LEU A 61 -16.84 10.36 7.74
C LEU A 61 -17.86 11.22 8.50
N ILE A 62 -17.66 11.42 9.81
CA ILE A 62 -18.57 12.18 10.66
C ILE A 62 -18.75 13.61 10.17
N VAL A 63 -17.64 14.32 9.94
CA VAL A 63 -17.67 15.72 9.50
C VAL A 63 -18.37 15.86 8.15
N PHE A 64 -18.00 15.04 7.16
CA PHE A 64 -18.61 15.14 5.84
C PHE A 64 -20.08 14.73 5.82
N THR A 65 -20.48 13.71 6.61
CA THR A 65 -21.88 13.29 6.68
C THR A 65 -22.76 14.33 7.41
N ILE A 66 -22.23 15.00 8.42
CA ILE A 66 -22.95 16.10 9.08
C ILE A 66 -23.06 17.32 8.17
N ALA A 67 -21.95 17.71 7.51
CA ALA A 67 -21.89 18.89 6.65
C ALA A 67 -22.78 18.78 5.42
N THR A 68 -22.85 17.59 4.81
CA THR A 68 -23.61 17.34 3.55
C THR A 68 -25.03 16.83 3.83
N GLY A 69 -25.27 16.27 5.01
CA GLY A 69 -26.44 15.47 5.35
C GLY A 69 -26.26 14.00 4.94
N ALA A 70 -26.27 13.10 5.93
CA ALA A 70 -25.95 11.68 5.74
C ALA A 70 -26.82 10.99 4.66
N LYS A 71 -28.08 11.41 4.52
CA LYS A 71 -29.08 10.87 3.58
C LYS A 71 -29.15 11.63 2.24
N SER A 72 -28.34 12.66 2.03
CA SER A 72 -28.32 13.40 0.75
C SER A 72 -28.05 12.44 -0.41
N PRO A 73 -28.81 12.51 -1.51
CA PRO A 73 -28.69 11.56 -2.62
C PRO A 73 -27.44 11.83 -3.45
N VAL A 74 -26.68 10.78 -3.73
CA VAL A 74 -25.53 10.80 -4.66
C VAL A 74 -25.79 9.80 -5.76
N GLN A 75 -25.57 10.21 -7.01
CA GLN A 75 -25.65 9.32 -8.18
C GLN A 75 -24.32 8.62 -8.38
N VAL A 76 -24.34 7.28 -8.48
CA VAL A 76 -23.18 6.42 -8.75
C VAL A 76 -23.60 5.36 -9.77
N GLY A 77 -23.00 5.34 -10.94
CA GLY A 77 -23.34 4.35 -11.96
C GLY A 77 -24.84 4.29 -12.30
N GLY A 78 -25.56 5.42 -12.24
CA GLY A 78 -27.00 5.51 -12.48
C GLY A 78 -27.90 5.12 -11.30
N VAL A 79 -27.34 4.71 -10.17
CA VAL A 79 -28.07 4.38 -8.94
C VAL A 79 -27.91 5.50 -7.91
N THR A 80 -28.99 5.82 -7.20
CA THR A 80 -28.97 6.82 -6.12
C THR A 80 -28.69 6.14 -4.79
N VAL A 81 -27.63 6.57 -4.12
CA VAL A 81 -27.23 6.06 -2.82
C VAL A 81 -27.11 7.19 -1.78
N PRO A 82 -27.29 6.92 -0.49
CA PRO A 82 -27.03 7.90 0.57
C PRO A 82 -25.57 8.36 0.56
N PHE A 83 -25.31 9.64 0.84
CA PHE A 83 -23.95 10.20 0.84
C PHE A 83 -23.02 9.47 1.83
N ALA A 84 -23.53 9.10 3.01
CA ALA A 84 -22.77 8.36 4.01
C ALA A 84 -22.25 7.00 3.48
N ASP A 85 -23.12 6.26 2.77
CA ASP A 85 -22.78 4.96 2.20
C ASP A 85 -21.84 5.11 1.01
N PHE A 86 -21.91 6.23 0.27
CA PHE A 86 -21.02 6.56 -0.84
C PHE A 86 -19.59 6.87 -0.39
N ILE A 87 -19.45 7.71 0.67
CA ILE A 87 -18.13 8.21 1.07
C ILE A 87 -17.36 7.18 1.89
N ALA A 88 -18.03 6.32 2.67
CA ALA A 88 -17.39 5.40 3.60
C ALA A 88 -16.40 4.43 2.91
N PRO A 89 -16.75 3.69 1.84
CA PRO A 89 -15.78 2.83 1.15
C PRO A 89 -14.61 3.61 0.55
N GLY A 90 -14.88 4.81 0.02
CA GLY A 90 -13.83 5.70 -0.49
C GLY A 90 -12.82 6.11 0.58
N LEU A 91 -13.28 6.42 1.79
CA LEU A 91 -12.42 6.75 2.93
C LEU A 91 -11.65 5.53 3.44
N ILE A 92 -12.29 4.35 3.51
CA ILE A 92 -11.63 3.12 3.94
C ILE A 92 -10.43 2.83 3.03
N ILE A 93 -10.63 2.82 1.71
CA ILE A 93 -9.54 2.49 0.79
C ILE A 93 -8.48 3.59 0.74
N SER A 94 -8.86 4.87 0.62
CA SER A 94 -7.90 5.96 0.43
C SER A 94 -7.11 6.27 1.71
N GLN A 95 -7.80 6.54 2.82
CA GLN A 95 -7.19 6.96 4.09
C GLN A 95 -6.87 5.76 4.99
N GLY A 96 -7.73 4.73 5.01
CA GLY A 96 -7.56 3.55 5.86
C GLY A 96 -6.55 2.53 5.30
N MET A 97 -6.40 2.40 3.99
CA MET A 97 -5.51 1.39 3.40
C MET A 97 -4.33 2.01 2.64
N MET A 98 -4.57 2.80 1.62
CA MET A 98 -3.54 3.32 0.73
C MET A 98 -2.56 4.24 1.46
N GLY A 99 -3.04 5.19 2.26
CA GLY A 99 -2.22 6.08 3.06
C GLY A 99 -1.26 5.33 4.01
N PRO A 100 -1.76 4.43 4.87
CA PRO A 100 -0.93 3.58 5.71
C PRO A 100 0.07 2.69 4.95
N ALA A 101 -0.29 2.16 3.77
CA ALA A 101 0.62 1.40 2.91
C ALA A 101 1.81 2.25 2.48
N PHE A 102 1.54 3.43 1.90
CA PHE A 102 2.57 4.38 1.49
C PHE A 102 3.47 4.78 2.65
N ALA A 103 2.87 5.19 3.77
CA ALA A 103 3.62 5.62 4.95
C ALA A 103 4.54 4.51 5.49
N ASN A 104 4.09 3.23 5.49
CA ASN A 104 4.97 2.14 5.93
C ASN A 104 6.14 1.92 4.98
N ALA A 105 5.85 1.83 3.68
CA ALA A 105 6.86 1.53 2.66
C ALA A 105 7.87 2.68 2.48
N SER A 106 7.43 3.94 2.53
CA SER A 106 8.30 5.11 2.36
C SER A 106 9.32 5.27 3.47
N PHE A 107 9.02 4.80 4.68
CA PHE A 107 9.97 4.84 5.79
C PHE A 107 10.82 3.57 5.93
N SER A 108 10.55 2.49 5.19
CA SER A 108 11.25 1.21 5.35
C SER A 108 12.75 1.33 5.17
N LEU A 109 13.21 1.76 4.01
CA LEU A 109 14.65 1.94 3.72
C LEU A 109 15.15 3.31 4.17
N LEU A 110 14.29 4.33 4.13
CA LEU A 110 14.66 5.71 4.45
C LEU A 110 15.20 5.85 5.87
N VAL A 111 14.54 5.23 6.86
CA VAL A 111 15.02 5.23 8.25
C VAL A 111 16.40 4.60 8.33
N GLY A 112 16.62 3.46 7.66
CA GLY A 112 17.93 2.81 7.62
C GLY A 112 19.02 3.69 7.00
N LYS A 113 18.70 4.46 5.95
CA LYS A 113 19.63 5.41 5.33
C LYS A 113 20.01 6.54 6.29
N ILE A 114 19.02 7.17 6.93
CA ILE A 114 19.24 8.30 7.83
C ILE A 114 20.01 7.88 9.09
N GLN A 115 19.75 6.68 9.60
CA GLN A 115 20.42 6.14 10.78
C GLN A 115 21.75 5.43 10.48
N GLY A 116 22.14 5.31 9.20
CA GLY A 116 23.34 4.57 8.80
C GLY A 116 23.20 3.05 8.91
N THR A 117 22.01 2.52 9.18
CA THR A 117 21.73 1.07 9.36
C THR A 117 21.19 0.41 8.09
N ILE A 118 21.33 1.06 6.93
CA ILE A 118 20.88 0.49 5.63
C ILE A 118 21.59 -0.84 5.33
N VAL A 119 22.79 -1.02 5.84
CA VAL A 119 23.59 -2.24 5.70
C VAL A 119 22.84 -3.47 6.26
N ASP A 120 22.05 -3.30 7.33
CA ASP A 120 21.25 -4.37 7.91
C ASP A 120 20.16 -4.93 6.96
N TYR A 121 19.80 -4.17 5.92
CA TYR A 121 18.88 -4.61 4.86
C TYR A 121 19.61 -5.24 3.67
N LEU A 122 20.87 -4.84 3.43
CA LEU A 122 21.64 -5.22 2.24
C LEU A 122 22.61 -6.38 2.49
N GLN A 123 23.08 -6.59 3.74
CA GLN A 123 23.99 -7.68 4.09
C GLN A 123 23.36 -9.08 4.18
N PRO A 124 22.08 -9.23 4.66
CA PRO A 124 21.49 -10.55 4.69
C PRO A 124 21.46 -11.20 3.31
N PRO A 125 21.63 -12.53 3.21
CA PRO A 125 21.63 -13.24 1.93
C PRO A 125 20.21 -13.35 1.36
N LEU A 126 19.59 -12.19 1.06
CA LEU A 126 18.30 -12.06 0.45
C LEU A 126 18.44 -11.66 -1.02
N SER A 127 17.67 -12.29 -1.88
CA SER A 127 17.51 -11.80 -3.25
C SER A 127 16.74 -10.48 -3.26
N THR A 128 16.95 -9.68 -4.32
CA THR A 128 16.21 -8.41 -4.50
C THR A 128 14.70 -8.61 -4.50
N ALA A 129 14.21 -9.74 -5.02
CA ALA A 129 12.78 -10.06 -5.01
C ALA A 129 12.26 -10.34 -3.60
N GLU A 130 13.02 -11.08 -2.79
CA GLU A 130 12.67 -11.37 -1.38
C GLU A 130 12.67 -10.10 -0.54
N LEU A 131 13.67 -9.24 -0.74
CA LEU A 131 13.73 -7.92 -0.10
C LEU A 131 12.47 -7.09 -0.44
N LEU A 132 12.17 -6.93 -1.73
CA LEU A 132 11.00 -6.18 -2.18
C LEU A 132 9.69 -6.78 -1.65
N ALA A 133 9.54 -8.10 -1.72
CA ALA A 133 8.35 -8.80 -1.23
C ALA A 133 8.14 -8.61 0.29
N ALA A 134 9.21 -8.62 1.09
CA ALA A 134 9.11 -8.37 2.53
C ALA A 134 8.68 -6.93 2.84
N LEU A 135 9.26 -5.93 2.14
CA LEU A 135 8.93 -4.52 2.34
C LEU A 135 7.48 -4.21 1.95
N VAL A 136 7.08 -4.65 0.74
CA VAL A 136 5.71 -4.45 0.22
C VAL A 136 4.70 -5.24 1.06
N GLY A 137 5.00 -6.51 1.37
CA GLY A 137 4.15 -7.36 2.20
C GLY A 137 3.88 -6.76 3.59
N GLY A 138 4.91 -6.22 4.25
CA GLY A 138 4.77 -5.53 5.53
C GLY A 138 3.89 -4.28 5.44
N ALA A 139 4.02 -3.49 4.37
CA ALA A 139 3.21 -2.31 4.12
C ALA A 139 1.74 -2.67 3.82
N MET A 140 1.50 -3.68 2.99
CA MET A 140 0.16 -4.20 2.69
C MET A 140 -0.52 -4.74 3.95
N THR A 141 0.21 -5.47 4.80
CA THR A 141 -0.32 -5.98 6.07
C THR A 141 -0.83 -4.83 6.95
N ARG A 142 -0.07 -3.75 7.07
CA ARG A 142 -0.51 -2.55 7.78
C ARG A 142 -1.77 -1.96 7.15
N ALA A 143 -1.81 -1.84 5.81
CA ALA A 143 -2.97 -1.33 5.08
C ALA A 143 -4.24 -2.11 5.40
N PHE A 144 -4.18 -3.44 5.36
CA PHE A 144 -5.33 -4.29 5.64
C PHE A 144 -5.78 -4.22 7.11
N ILE A 145 -4.86 -4.14 8.05
CA ILE A 145 -5.19 -3.98 9.48
C ILE A 145 -5.91 -2.65 9.71
N VAL A 146 -5.35 -1.53 9.21
CA VAL A 146 -5.96 -0.21 9.39
C VAL A 146 -7.29 -0.13 8.65
N GLY A 147 -7.36 -0.61 7.41
CA GLY A 147 -8.60 -0.64 6.63
C GLY A 147 -9.70 -1.47 7.29
N PHE A 148 -9.36 -2.62 7.88
CA PHE A 148 -10.30 -3.45 8.63
C PHE A 148 -10.82 -2.72 9.88
N ILE A 149 -9.96 -2.05 10.64
CA ILE A 149 -10.35 -1.27 11.81
C ILE A 149 -11.26 -0.10 11.39
N CYS A 150 -10.92 0.61 10.30
CA CYS A 150 -11.78 1.66 9.75
C CYS A 150 -13.15 1.12 9.34
N TRP A 151 -13.19 -0.02 8.66
CA TRP A 151 -14.44 -0.67 8.28
C TRP A 151 -15.29 -1.03 9.49
N CYS A 152 -14.71 -1.66 10.52
CA CYS A 152 -15.41 -1.98 11.77
C CYS A 152 -15.95 -0.72 12.46
N ALA A 153 -15.14 0.34 12.56
CA ALA A 153 -15.55 1.60 13.17
C ALA A 153 -16.71 2.26 12.41
N MET A 154 -16.69 2.23 11.08
CA MET A 154 -17.76 2.79 10.24
C MET A 154 -19.01 1.92 10.26
N ALA A 155 -18.89 0.59 10.35
CA ALA A 155 -20.02 -0.32 10.47
C ALA A 155 -20.80 -0.14 11.80
N LEU A 156 -20.12 0.36 12.84
CA LEU A 156 -20.74 0.69 14.13
C LEU A 156 -21.34 2.10 14.16
N TYR A 157 -21.05 2.94 13.15
CA TYR A 157 -21.58 4.31 13.13
C TYR A 157 -23.03 4.32 12.63
N PRO A 158 -23.99 4.92 13.40
CA PRO A 158 -25.41 4.93 13.03
C PRO A 158 -25.66 5.65 11.69
N GLY A 159 -26.43 5.02 10.81
CA GLY A 159 -26.82 5.60 9.51
C GLY A 159 -25.82 5.39 8.38
N VAL A 160 -24.83 4.53 8.54
CA VAL A 160 -23.89 4.11 7.50
C VAL A 160 -24.02 2.61 7.26
N HIS A 161 -24.20 2.22 6.00
CA HIS A 161 -24.35 0.82 5.59
C HIS A 161 -23.15 0.38 4.76
N VAL A 162 -22.13 -0.17 5.41
CA VAL A 162 -20.92 -0.70 4.79
C VAL A 162 -20.92 -2.24 4.77
N THR A 163 -22.05 -2.81 4.32
CA THR A 163 -22.17 -4.27 4.13
C THR A 163 -21.50 -4.69 2.83
N PRO A 164 -20.59 -5.69 2.85
CA PRO A 164 -19.91 -6.16 1.64
C PRO A 164 -20.90 -6.85 0.69
N SER A 165 -21.19 -6.23 -0.47
CA SER A 165 -22.00 -6.84 -1.53
C SER A 165 -21.17 -7.81 -2.39
N HIS A 166 -19.94 -7.44 -2.69
CA HIS A 166 -19.00 -8.24 -3.50
C HIS A 166 -17.63 -8.34 -2.79
N PRO A 167 -17.46 -9.27 -1.81
CA PRO A 167 -16.24 -9.35 -1.00
C PRO A 167 -14.96 -9.57 -1.81
N LEU A 168 -15.04 -10.32 -2.92
CA LEU A 168 -13.90 -10.54 -3.80
C LEU A 168 -13.42 -9.25 -4.48
N ALA A 169 -14.33 -8.33 -4.83
CA ALA A 169 -13.96 -7.04 -5.38
C ALA A 169 -13.27 -6.16 -4.33
N ILE A 170 -13.76 -6.17 -3.07
CA ILE A 170 -13.13 -5.48 -1.95
C ILE A 170 -11.70 -5.98 -1.76
N LEU A 171 -11.51 -7.29 -1.70
CA LEU A 171 -10.19 -7.88 -1.54
C LEU A 171 -9.27 -7.55 -2.72
N TRP A 172 -9.78 -7.68 -3.95
CA TRP A 172 -9.01 -7.43 -5.17
C TRP A 172 -8.53 -5.99 -5.28
N PHE A 173 -9.45 -5.03 -5.21
CA PHE A 173 -9.07 -3.60 -5.28
C PHE A 173 -8.34 -3.12 -4.04
N GLY A 174 -8.60 -3.72 -2.87
CA GLY A 174 -7.81 -3.52 -1.67
C GLY A 174 -6.36 -3.97 -1.83
N LEU A 175 -6.12 -5.14 -2.44
CA LEU A 175 -4.78 -5.64 -2.75
C LEU A 175 -4.06 -4.74 -3.75
N LEU A 176 -4.71 -4.40 -4.87
CA LEU A 176 -4.14 -3.51 -5.89
C LEU A 176 -3.81 -2.12 -5.31
N GLY A 177 -4.75 -1.50 -4.58
CA GLY A 177 -4.52 -0.17 -3.99
C GLY A 177 -3.41 -0.17 -2.94
N ALA A 178 -3.36 -1.20 -2.07
CA ALA A 178 -2.30 -1.35 -1.09
C ALA A 178 -0.94 -1.62 -1.77
N ALA A 179 -0.88 -2.44 -2.82
CA ALA A 179 0.33 -2.71 -3.58
C ALA A 179 0.82 -1.45 -4.31
N PHE A 180 -0.07 -0.74 -4.99
CA PHE A 180 0.22 0.50 -5.69
C PHE A 180 0.94 1.52 -4.80
N LEU A 181 0.35 1.85 -3.64
CA LEU A 181 0.96 2.80 -2.71
C LEU A 181 2.18 2.23 -1.98
N SER A 182 2.26 0.91 -1.79
CA SER A 182 3.48 0.28 -1.25
C SER A 182 4.65 0.42 -2.24
N PHE A 183 4.43 0.18 -3.53
CA PHE A 183 5.48 0.37 -4.55
C PHE A 183 5.92 1.83 -4.66
N LEU A 184 4.98 2.79 -4.69
CA LEU A 184 5.31 4.21 -4.66
C LEU A 184 6.06 4.59 -3.37
N GLY A 185 5.70 4.01 -2.24
CA GLY A 185 6.41 4.19 -0.98
C GLY A 185 7.84 3.64 -1.04
N VAL A 186 8.04 2.43 -1.58
CA VAL A 186 9.39 1.86 -1.78
C VAL A 186 10.22 2.75 -2.70
N LEU A 187 9.67 3.22 -3.83
CA LEU A 187 10.36 4.16 -4.73
C LEU A 187 10.76 5.44 -4.00
N THR A 188 9.85 5.98 -3.19
CA THR A 188 10.13 7.15 -2.35
C THR A 188 11.26 6.84 -1.35
N SER A 189 11.25 5.67 -0.70
CA SER A 189 12.29 5.28 0.27
C SER A 189 13.68 5.11 -0.37
N ILE A 190 13.73 4.68 -1.65
CA ILE A 190 14.97 4.57 -2.42
C ILE A 190 15.48 5.96 -2.79
N TRP A 191 14.59 6.85 -3.26
CA TRP A 191 14.97 8.18 -3.75
C TRP A 191 15.26 9.18 -2.62
N ALA A 192 14.45 9.16 -1.55
CA ALA A 192 14.52 10.12 -0.46
C ALA A 192 15.83 9.95 0.36
N GLU A 193 16.39 11.07 0.79
CA GLU A 193 17.59 11.13 1.65
C GLU A 193 17.27 11.73 3.02
N LYS A 194 16.12 12.44 3.12
CA LYS A 194 15.63 13.10 4.34
C LYS A 194 14.14 12.80 4.52
N PHE A 195 13.65 12.92 5.75
CA PHE A 195 12.22 12.79 6.03
C PHE A 195 11.36 13.77 5.26
N ASP A 196 11.86 15.01 5.04
CA ASP A 196 11.17 16.06 4.28
C ASP A 196 10.88 15.65 2.84
N HIS A 197 11.75 14.84 2.21
CA HIS A 197 11.51 14.33 0.85
C HIS A 197 10.28 13.40 0.82
N ALA A 198 10.14 12.51 1.80
CA ALA A 198 8.97 11.63 1.90
C ALA A 198 7.69 12.42 2.21
N ALA A 199 7.78 13.42 3.08
CA ALA A 199 6.68 14.34 3.38
C ALA A 199 6.27 15.16 2.13
N ALA A 200 7.23 15.61 1.33
CA ALA A 200 6.96 16.32 0.08
C ALA A 200 6.19 15.45 -0.93
N VAL A 201 6.60 14.18 -1.12
CA VAL A 201 5.85 13.25 -1.98
C VAL A 201 4.43 13.04 -1.46
N THR A 202 4.25 12.88 -0.15
CA THR A 202 2.93 12.74 0.47
C THR A 202 2.05 13.96 0.18
N ASN A 203 2.56 15.17 0.42
CA ASN A 203 1.76 16.40 0.38
C ASN A 203 1.56 16.95 -1.04
N PHE A 204 2.54 16.79 -1.93
CA PHE A 204 2.47 17.35 -3.28
C PHE A 204 2.05 16.35 -4.36
N VAL A 205 2.14 15.05 -4.11
CA VAL A 205 1.76 14.01 -5.08
C VAL A 205 0.58 13.20 -4.58
N ILE A 206 0.73 12.50 -3.45
CA ILE A 206 -0.28 11.54 -2.98
C ILE A 206 -1.59 12.25 -2.59
N ALA A 207 -1.51 13.33 -1.78
CA ALA A 207 -2.69 14.01 -1.29
C ALA A 207 -3.53 14.66 -2.42
N PRO A 208 -2.96 15.41 -3.38
CA PRO A 208 -3.73 15.95 -4.50
C PRO A 208 -4.36 14.86 -5.39
N LEU A 209 -3.61 13.79 -5.71
CA LEU A 209 -4.14 12.69 -6.50
C LEU A 209 -5.28 11.96 -5.77
N SER A 210 -5.17 11.77 -4.46
CA SER A 210 -6.22 11.19 -3.64
C SER A 210 -7.47 12.07 -3.58
N LEU A 211 -7.31 13.38 -3.46
CA LEU A 211 -8.45 14.33 -3.45
C LEU A 211 -9.19 14.34 -4.80
N LEU A 212 -8.47 14.27 -5.92
CA LEU A 212 -9.04 14.28 -7.28
C LEU A 212 -9.53 12.92 -7.75
N SER A 213 -9.56 11.93 -6.90
CA SER A 213 -9.91 10.54 -7.23
C SER A 213 -11.39 10.17 -7.06
N GLY A 214 -12.24 11.14 -6.69
CA GLY A 214 -13.65 10.85 -6.43
C GLY A 214 -13.93 10.21 -5.07
N THR A 215 -13.01 10.34 -4.10
CA THR A 215 -13.24 9.87 -2.72
C THR A 215 -14.43 10.56 -2.08
N PHE A 216 -14.53 11.89 -2.25
CA PHE A 216 -15.49 12.75 -1.55
C PHE A 216 -16.68 13.18 -2.40
N TYR A 217 -16.66 12.93 -3.71
CA TYR A 217 -17.68 13.35 -4.67
C TYR A 217 -17.72 12.40 -5.86
N SER A 218 -18.83 12.36 -6.59
CA SER A 218 -18.90 11.64 -7.86
C SER A 218 -18.19 12.44 -8.95
N VAL A 219 -17.30 11.77 -9.69
CA VAL A 219 -16.48 12.37 -10.76
C VAL A 219 -17.36 12.91 -11.90
N ASP A 220 -18.55 12.37 -12.08
CA ASP A 220 -19.50 12.82 -13.11
C ASP A 220 -19.99 14.27 -12.92
N ARG A 221 -19.89 14.79 -11.70
CA ARG A 221 -20.27 16.19 -11.38
C ARG A 221 -19.17 17.20 -11.65
N LEU A 222 -17.96 16.76 -12.00
CA LEU A 222 -16.84 17.65 -12.29
C LEU A 222 -16.93 18.28 -13.67
N ALA A 223 -16.30 19.46 -13.80
CA ALA A 223 -16.07 20.07 -15.10
C ALA A 223 -15.25 19.14 -16.01
N PRO A 224 -15.44 19.19 -17.35
CA PRO A 224 -14.84 18.24 -18.29
C PRO A 224 -13.33 18.06 -18.15
N ALA A 225 -12.58 19.14 -17.88
CA ALA A 225 -11.12 19.10 -17.71
C ALA A 225 -10.72 18.28 -16.46
N PHE A 226 -11.41 18.48 -15.33
CA PHE A 226 -11.15 17.73 -14.09
C PHE A 226 -11.60 16.28 -14.19
N ARG A 227 -12.69 16.02 -14.91
CA ARG A 227 -13.15 14.65 -15.21
C ARG A 227 -12.09 13.89 -16.01
N ALA A 228 -11.53 14.47 -17.06
CA ALA A 228 -10.47 13.86 -17.87
C ALA A 228 -9.23 13.55 -17.02
N PHE A 229 -8.84 14.48 -16.13
CA PHE A 229 -7.74 14.26 -15.19
C PHE A 229 -8.04 13.12 -14.21
N SER A 230 -9.26 13.06 -13.66
CA SER A 230 -9.68 11.97 -12.76
C SER A 230 -9.64 10.60 -13.46
N HIS A 231 -10.05 10.51 -14.71
CA HIS A 231 -9.96 9.26 -15.50
C HIS A 231 -8.52 8.86 -15.83
N ALA A 232 -7.55 9.78 -15.85
CA ALA A 232 -6.14 9.48 -15.99
C ALA A 232 -5.49 9.07 -14.63
N ASN A 233 -6.18 9.28 -13.52
CA ASN A 233 -5.67 9.06 -12.18
C ASN A 233 -5.89 7.60 -11.72
N PRO A 234 -4.82 6.83 -11.42
CA PRO A 234 -4.96 5.45 -10.92
C PRO A 234 -5.82 5.32 -9.65
N PHE A 235 -5.75 6.31 -8.76
CA PHE A 235 -6.55 6.32 -7.53
C PHE A 235 -8.06 6.23 -7.80
N PHE A 236 -8.55 6.85 -8.88
CA PHE A 236 -9.96 6.80 -9.27
C PHE A 236 -10.44 5.37 -9.49
N TYR A 237 -9.72 4.58 -10.26
CA TYR A 237 -10.10 3.19 -10.55
C TYR A 237 -10.05 2.29 -9.31
N ILE A 238 -9.07 2.51 -8.44
CA ILE A 238 -8.94 1.76 -7.17
C ILE A 238 -10.16 2.05 -6.29
N ILE A 239 -10.51 3.33 -6.12
CA ILE A 239 -11.62 3.76 -5.25
C ILE A 239 -12.96 3.33 -5.84
N SER A 240 -13.17 3.50 -7.15
CA SER A 240 -14.38 3.08 -7.85
C SER A 240 -14.60 1.57 -7.73
N GLY A 241 -13.55 0.77 -7.96
CA GLY A 241 -13.63 -0.69 -7.84
C GLY A 241 -13.83 -1.19 -6.41
N PHE A 242 -13.17 -0.55 -5.42
CA PHE A 242 -13.38 -0.87 -4.01
C PHE A 242 -14.80 -0.52 -3.56
N ARG A 243 -15.33 0.64 -4.00
CA ARG A 243 -16.70 1.08 -3.75
C ARG A 243 -17.72 0.11 -4.36
N TYR A 244 -17.47 -0.40 -5.55
CA TYR A 244 -18.30 -1.46 -6.17
C TYR A 244 -18.45 -2.67 -5.23
N GLY A 245 -17.41 -3.02 -4.51
CA GLY A 245 -17.45 -4.13 -3.56
C GLY A 245 -18.48 -3.97 -2.43
N PHE A 246 -18.82 -2.73 -2.06
CA PHE A 246 -19.83 -2.42 -1.04
C PHE A 246 -21.20 -2.09 -1.67
N LEU A 247 -21.24 -1.21 -2.66
CA LEU A 247 -22.49 -0.66 -3.20
C LEU A 247 -23.08 -1.49 -4.36
N GLY A 248 -22.29 -2.39 -4.95
CA GLY A 248 -22.70 -3.12 -6.17
C GLY A 248 -22.72 -2.27 -7.44
N THR A 249 -22.36 -0.98 -7.35
CA THR A 249 -22.29 -0.02 -8.45
C THR A 249 -20.94 0.69 -8.47
N ALA A 250 -20.47 1.10 -9.64
CA ALA A 250 -19.19 1.75 -9.83
C ALA A 250 -19.28 2.97 -10.74
N ASP A 251 -18.38 3.94 -10.53
CA ASP A 251 -18.24 5.12 -11.41
C ASP A 251 -17.43 4.79 -12.69
N SER A 252 -16.78 3.62 -12.77
CA SER A 252 -15.95 3.19 -13.90
C SER A 252 -16.14 1.70 -14.22
N PRO A 253 -15.88 1.26 -15.47
CA PRO A 253 -15.89 -0.16 -15.79
C PRO A 253 -14.88 -0.94 -14.98
N ILE A 254 -15.34 -1.91 -14.19
CA ILE A 254 -14.52 -2.67 -13.23
C ILE A 254 -13.35 -3.39 -13.88
N MET A 255 -13.59 -4.01 -15.05
CA MET A 255 -12.54 -4.74 -15.78
C MET A 255 -11.44 -3.81 -16.28
N VAL A 256 -11.81 -2.66 -16.83
CA VAL A 256 -10.84 -1.65 -17.30
C VAL A 256 -10.01 -1.15 -16.14
N GLY A 257 -10.64 -0.81 -15.01
CA GLY A 257 -9.95 -0.40 -13.78
C GLY A 257 -8.99 -1.47 -13.28
N SER A 258 -9.44 -2.74 -13.20
CA SER A 258 -8.59 -3.87 -12.77
C SER A 258 -7.35 -4.03 -13.63
N ILE A 259 -7.50 -4.04 -14.96
CA ILE A 259 -6.38 -4.21 -15.88
C ILE A 259 -5.43 -3.02 -15.81
N ALA A 260 -5.97 -1.81 -15.80
CA ALA A 260 -5.16 -0.59 -15.74
C ALA A 260 -4.30 -0.54 -14.47
N ILE A 261 -4.88 -0.80 -13.29
CA ILE A 261 -4.13 -0.76 -12.04
C ILE A 261 -3.14 -1.91 -11.95
N LEU A 262 -3.53 -3.12 -12.35
CA LEU A 262 -2.61 -4.26 -12.38
C LEU A 262 -1.39 -3.97 -13.29
N ALA A 263 -1.60 -3.36 -14.46
CA ALA A 263 -0.50 -2.98 -15.35
C ALA A 263 0.42 -1.93 -14.69
N VAL A 264 -0.14 -0.93 -14.02
CA VAL A 264 0.62 0.07 -13.29
C VAL A 264 1.42 -0.58 -12.14
N ASP A 265 0.81 -1.49 -11.38
CA ASP A 265 1.47 -2.21 -10.28
C ASP A 265 2.64 -3.07 -10.79
N ILE A 266 2.46 -3.76 -11.91
CA ILE A 266 3.56 -4.52 -12.54
C ILE A 266 4.70 -3.59 -12.94
N VAL A 267 4.41 -2.47 -13.60
CA VAL A 267 5.43 -1.49 -14.01
C VAL A 267 6.18 -0.94 -12.78
N LEU A 268 5.46 -0.54 -11.75
CA LEU A 268 6.07 -0.02 -10.51
C LEU A 268 6.87 -1.10 -9.78
N GLY A 269 6.35 -2.33 -9.72
CA GLY A 269 7.06 -3.47 -9.13
C GLY A 269 8.38 -3.79 -9.85
N VAL A 270 8.36 -3.82 -11.19
CA VAL A 270 9.57 -4.00 -12.01
C VAL A 270 10.55 -2.85 -11.80
N LEU A 271 10.07 -1.61 -11.74
CA LEU A 271 10.91 -0.43 -11.48
C LEU A 271 11.57 -0.50 -10.10
N CYS A 272 10.79 -0.80 -9.05
CA CYS A 272 11.33 -1.01 -7.70
C CYS A 272 12.40 -2.10 -7.69
N TYR A 273 12.13 -3.24 -8.31
CA TYR A 273 13.07 -4.35 -8.41
C TYR A 273 14.38 -3.94 -9.10
N GLN A 274 14.30 -3.25 -10.25
CA GLN A 274 15.47 -2.80 -10.99
C GLN A 274 16.32 -1.79 -10.22
N LEU A 275 15.70 -0.83 -9.54
CA LEU A 275 16.40 0.18 -8.74
C LEU A 275 17.09 -0.46 -7.52
N LEU A 276 16.40 -1.37 -6.82
CA LEU A 276 16.98 -2.13 -5.72
C LEU A 276 18.16 -3.00 -6.20
N LYS A 277 18.01 -3.70 -7.33
CA LYS A 277 19.06 -4.54 -7.91
C LYS A 277 20.29 -3.74 -8.29
N ARG A 278 20.12 -2.53 -8.83
CA ARG A 278 21.22 -1.62 -9.17
C ARG A 278 21.87 -0.95 -7.95
N GLY A 279 21.23 -1.02 -6.78
CA GLY A 279 21.68 -0.33 -5.57
C GLY A 279 21.65 1.19 -5.69
N TRP A 280 20.81 1.73 -6.60
CA TRP A 280 20.75 3.17 -6.86
C TRP A 280 20.28 3.94 -5.62
N LYS A 281 21.09 4.94 -5.20
CA LYS A 281 20.88 5.75 -4.00
C LYS A 281 20.76 4.94 -2.66
N LEU A 282 21.18 3.69 -2.65
CA LEU A 282 21.23 2.86 -1.45
C LEU A 282 22.63 2.79 -0.85
N LYS A 283 23.67 3.05 -1.67
CA LYS A 283 25.07 3.13 -1.26
C LYS A 283 25.49 4.58 -1.40
N ASN A 284 25.90 5.19 -0.29
CA ASN A 284 26.68 6.42 -0.29
C ASN A 284 28.14 6.10 -0.50
#